data_b8c62db304f568338d020059cfcbaff5
#
_entry.id   b8c62db304f568338d020059cfcbaff5
#
_cell.length_a   1.000
_cell.length_b   1.000
_cell.length_c   1.000
_cell.angle_alpha   90.00
_cell.angle_beta   90.00
_cell.angle_gamma   90.00
#
_symmetry.space_group_name_H-M   'P 1'
#
loop_
_entity.id
_entity.type
_entity.pdbx_description
1 polymer ?
#
loop_
_entity_poly.entity_id
_entity_poly.type
_entity_poly.pdbx_seq_one_letter_code
_entity_poly.pdbx_strand_id
1 'polypeptide(L)'
;MIEKCKAGEIDLIITKQVSRFARNVLDSLNYIFMLRKLDPPVGVYFETEKLNTLDKSSDMVITVLSLVAQSESEQKSNSLKWSFKRRRAQGLGIYPSWALLGYRLDDEKNWEIVEDEADIVRTIYSLYLDGYSSTHIADLLTKSGIPTVKGLSIWSSGSVLGILKNEKFCGDALCQKTVTIDFFTHKSVKNNGIEPQYFVEGHHIPIIEKTDWLLAQQIRKERRYRKRRSTHRKPRIVVKGVLSGFMIVDPSWDEEYVDNLLISVNQKPEPAPAVAEEDENFIVIEKE
;
A
#
# COMPACT_ATOMS: atom_id res chain seq x y z
N MET A 1 14.88 7.40 37.34
CA MET A 1 15.71 6.20 37.64
C MET A 1 16.62 5.88 36.45
N ILE A 2 16.14 5.53 35.29
CA ILE A 2 16.95 5.14 34.11
C ILE A 2 18.01 6.21 33.72
N GLU A 3 17.68 7.49 33.76
CA GLU A 3 18.64 8.56 33.46
C GLU A 3 19.79 8.64 34.45
N LYS A 4 19.50 8.36 35.72
CA LYS A 4 20.53 8.27 36.76
C LYS A 4 21.47 7.06 36.56
N CYS A 5 20.92 5.95 36.08
CA CYS A 5 21.76 4.80 35.67
C CYS A 5 22.70 5.18 34.50
N LYS A 6 22.18 5.92 33.51
CA LYS A 6 22.99 6.42 32.39
C LYS A 6 24.04 7.47 32.81
N ALA A 7 23.76 8.21 33.88
CA ALA A 7 24.72 9.17 34.45
C ALA A 7 25.78 8.52 35.36
N GLY A 8 25.71 7.18 35.58
CA GLY A 8 26.63 6.46 36.45
C GLY A 8 26.40 6.69 37.95
N GLU A 9 25.20 7.17 38.33
CA GLU A 9 24.84 7.41 39.73
C GLU A 9 24.30 6.14 40.43
N ILE A 10 23.96 5.08 39.68
CA ILE A 10 23.33 3.86 40.14
C ILE A 10 24.02 2.66 39.51
N ASP A 11 24.55 1.75 40.31
CA ASP A 11 25.23 0.52 39.88
C ASP A 11 24.33 -0.71 39.94
N LEU A 12 23.30 -0.69 40.82
CA LEU A 12 22.40 -1.80 41.02
C LEU A 12 20.98 -1.33 41.36
N ILE A 13 20.01 -1.91 40.70
CA ILE A 13 18.56 -1.70 41.01
C ILE A 13 18.07 -2.95 41.75
N ILE A 14 17.48 -2.77 42.93
CA ILE A 14 16.85 -3.86 43.68
C ILE A 14 15.33 -3.69 43.58
N THR A 15 14.62 -4.72 43.12
CA THR A 15 13.18 -4.77 43.04
C THR A 15 12.64 -6.09 43.57
N LYS A 16 11.42 -6.06 44.09
CA LYS A 16 10.80 -7.23 44.70
C LYS A 16 10.61 -8.39 43.74
N GLN A 17 10.12 -8.08 42.50
CA GLN A 17 9.84 -9.09 41.46
C GLN A 17 9.81 -8.45 40.08
N VAL A 18 9.96 -9.26 39.03
CA VAL A 18 10.00 -8.82 37.62
C VAL A 18 8.75 -7.98 37.24
N SER A 19 7.56 -8.37 37.69
CA SER A 19 6.29 -7.67 37.39
C SER A 19 6.18 -6.29 38.06
N ARG A 20 7.05 -5.96 39.01
CA ARG A 20 7.12 -4.62 39.64
C ARG A 20 8.14 -3.71 38.98
N PHE A 21 9.03 -4.27 38.18
CA PHE A 21 10.07 -3.51 37.50
C PHE A 21 9.54 -2.71 36.31
N ALA A 22 8.63 -3.32 35.53
CA ALA A 22 7.96 -2.62 34.44
C ALA A 22 6.51 -3.11 34.23
N ARG A 23 5.75 -2.42 33.40
CA ARG A 23 4.33 -2.68 33.16
C ARG A 23 4.04 -4.01 32.48
N ASN A 24 5.00 -4.52 31.71
CA ASN A 24 4.93 -5.82 31.06
C ASN A 24 6.32 -6.44 30.97
N VAL A 25 6.38 -7.72 30.66
CA VAL A 25 7.65 -8.49 30.59
C VAL A 25 8.55 -7.97 29.49
N LEU A 26 8.00 -7.54 28.36
CA LEU A 26 8.76 -7.02 27.23
C LEU A 26 9.51 -5.71 27.59
N ASP A 27 8.83 -4.79 28.29
CA ASP A 27 9.44 -3.54 28.76
C ASP A 27 10.54 -3.85 29.79
N SER A 28 10.30 -4.82 30.71
CA SER A 28 11.28 -5.28 31.67
C SER A 28 12.55 -5.74 30.98
N LEU A 29 12.43 -6.57 29.94
CA LEU A 29 13.55 -7.09 29.18
C LEU A 29 14.31 -5.99 28.43
N ASN A 30 13.59 -5.08 27.79
CA ASN A 30 14.19 -3.94 27.09
C ASN A 30 15.05 -3.09 28.04
N TYR A 31 14.53 -2.80 29.24
CA TYR A 31 15.29 -2.08 30.26
C TYR A 31 16.49 -2.87 30.76
N ILE A 32 16.35 -4.17 31.01
CA ILE A 32 17.46 -5.03 31.41
C ILE A 32 18.56 -5.04 30.35
N PHE A 33 18.23 -5.26 29.08
CA PHE A 33 19.23 -5.25 28.00
C PHE A 33 19.89 -3.87 27.82
N MET A 34 19.12 -2.78 28.00
CA MET A 34 19.67 -1.44 27.94
C MET A 34 20.64 -1.18 29.09
N LEU A 35 20.30 -1.54 30.33
CA LEU A 35 21.12 -1.36 31.51
C LEU A 35 22.39 -2.17 31.45
N ARG A 36 22.33 -3.42 30.96
CA ARG A 36 23.53 -4.27 30.74
C ARG A 36 24.52 -3.73 29.70
N LYS A 37 24.05 -2.85 28.77
CA LYS A 37 24.89 -2.23 27.75
C LYS A 37 25.54 -0.94 28.17
N LEU A 38 25.21 -0.41 29.34
CA LEU A 38 25.87 0.78 29.88
C LEU A 38 27.34 0.49 30.25
N ASP A 39 28.16 1.51 30.36
CA ASP A 39 29.53 1.43 30.80
C ASP A 39 29.71 2.39 31.97
N PRO A 40 29.84 1.87 33.25
CA PRO A 40 29.76 0.47 33.67
C PRO A 40 28.32 -0.11 33.55
N PRO A 41 28.17 -1.45 33.37
CA PRO A 41 26.89 -2.10 33.27
C PRO A 41 26.13 -2.06 34.61
N VAL A 42 24.82 -1.72 34.54
CA VAL A 42 23.95 -1.63 35.71
C VAL A 42 23.15 -2.91 35.87
N GLY A 43 23.23 -3.55 37.03
CA GLY A 43 22.48 -4.75 37.37
C GLY A 43 21.06 -4.46 37.84
N VAL A 44 20.16 -5.45 37.66
CA VAL A 44 18.85 -5.49 38.32
C VAL A 44 18.78 -6.79 39.13
N TYR A 45 18.54 -6.67 40.44
CA TYR A 45 18.35 -7.80 41.34
C TYR A 45 16.85 -7.94 41.67
N PHE A 46 16.29 -9.08 41.34
CA PHE A 46 14.92 -9.47 41.67
C PHE A 46 14.92 -10.35 42.92
N GLU A 47 14.37 -9.81 44.01
CA GLU A 47 14.44 -10.44 45.32
C GLU A 47 13.68 -11.78 45.40
N THR A 48 12.44 -11.80 44.87
CA THR A 48 11.57 -13.00 44.86
C THR A 48 12.17 -14.12 44.02
N GLU A 49 12.65 -13.80 42.84
CA GLU A 49 13.23 -14.74 41.89
C GLU A 49 14.72 -15.07 42.22
N LYS A 50 15.33 -14.32 43.15
CA LYS A 50 16.76 -14.40 43.50
C LYS A 50 17.67 -14.32 42.27
N LEU A 51 17.31 -13.43 41.35
CA LEU A 51 17.94 -13.28 40.05
C LEU A 51 18.69 -11.97 39.95
N ASN A 52 19.99 -12.02 39.65
CA ASN A 52 20.78 -10.86 39.29
C ASN A 52 21.02 -10.85 37.76
N THR A 53 20.61 -9.80 37.08
CA THR A 53 20.70 -9.74 35.64
C THR A 53 22.13 -9.68 35.09
N LEU A 54 23.14 -9.39 35.89
CA LEU A 54 24.56 -9.42 35.47
C LEU A 54 25.17 -10.79 35.56
N ASP A 55 24.58 -11.75 36.30
CA ASP A 55 25.10 -13.08 36.43
C ASP A 55 24.89 -13.91 35.15
N LYS A 56 25.90 -14.69 34.75
CA LYS A 56 25.81 -15.57 33.59
C LYS A 56 24.71 -16.64 33.74
N SER A 57 24.41 -17.10 34.93
CA SER A 57 23.33 -18.04 35.23
C SER A 57 21.94 -17.45 34.93
N SER A 58 21.83 -16.13 34.96
CA SER A 58 20.57 -15.41 34.68
C SER A 58 20.26 -15.29 33.19
N ASP A 59 21.23 -15.51 32.31
CA ASP A 59 21.03 -15.41 30.85
C ASP A 59 19.99 -16.40 30.35
N MET A 60 19.96 -17.61 30.91
CA MET A 60 18.94 -18.61 30.55
C MET A 60 17.54 -18.17 30.98
N VAL A 61 17.39 -17.62 32.17
CA VAL A 61 16.10 -17.11 32.68
C VAL A 61 15.63 -15.93 31.90
N ILE A 62 16.52 -15.00 31.57
CA ILE A 62 16.22 -13.83 30.70
C ILE A 62 15.77 -14.32 29.32
N THR A 63 16.40 -15.34 28.76
CA THR A 63 16.01 -15.94 27.48
C THR A 63 14.62 -16.55 27.55
N VAL A 64 14.30 -17.33 28.58
CA VAL A 64 12.97 -17.90 28.77
C VAL A 64 11.89 -16.81 28.94
N LEU A 65 12.17 -15.79 29.74
CA LEU A 65 11.26 -14.65 29.91
C LEU A 65 11.03 -13.93 28.57
N SER A 66 12.07 -13.82 27.74
CA SER A 66 11.95 -13.23 26.39
C SER A 66 11.03 -14.04 25.50
N LEU A 67 11.13 -15.36 25.50
CA LEU A 67 10.24 -16.25 24.73
C LEU A 67 8.80 -16.18 25.23
N VAL A 68 8.57 -16.09 26.53
CA VAL A 68 7.22 -15.94 27.12
C VAL A 68 6.63 -14.61 26.70
N ALA A 69 7.37 -13.50 26.80
CA ALA A 69 6.92 -12.17 26.41
C ALA A 69 6.58 -12.11 24.92
N GLN A 70 7.38 -12.77 24.08
CA GLN A 70 7.12 -12.90 22.64
C GLN A 70 5.81 -13.67 22.40
N SER A 71 5.64 -14.82 23.05
CA SER A 71 4.43 -15.64 22.92
C SER A 71 3.16 -14.89 23.35
N GLU A 72 3.20 -14.17 24.48
CA GLU A 72 2.08 -13.34 24.91
C GLU A 72 1.73 -12.23 23.90
N SER A 73 2.75 -11.60 23.32
CA SER A 73 2.56 -10.56 22.31
C SER A 73 1.94 -11.11 21.03
N GLU A 74 2.38 -12.27 20.56
CA GLU A 74 1.82 -13.00 19.42
C GLU A 74 0.35 -13.41 19.68
N GLN A 75 0.05 -13.93 20.87
CA GLN A 75 -1.32 -14.30 21.25
C GLN A 75 -2.26 -13.09 21.25
N LYS A 76 -1.84 -11.95 21.83
CA LYS A 76 -2.61 -10.70 21.80
C LYS A 76 -2.85 -10.24 20.37
N SER A 77 -1.83 -10.28 19.52
CA SER A 77 -1.95 -9.92 18.09
C SER A 77 -2.94 -10.84 17.36
N ASN A 78 -2.86 -12.14 17.58
CA ASN A 78 -3.75 -13.13 16.96
C ASN A 78 -5.21 -12.96 17.44
N SER A 79 -5.42 -12.69 18.72
CA SER A 79 -6.75 -12.40 19.28
C SER A 79 -7.36 -11.14 18.66
N LEU A 80 -6.57 -10.08 18.50
CA LEU A 80 -7.01 -8.85 17.82
C LEU A 80 -7.35 -9.12 16.34
N LYS A 81 -6.48 -9.85 15.61
CA LYS A 81 -6.74 -10.24 14.22
C LYS A 81 -8.04 -11.04 14.10
N TRP A 82 -8.26 -11.99 14.99
CA TRP A 82 -9.48 -12.80 15.01
C TRP A 82 -10.73 -11.94 15.28
N SER A 83 -10.66 -11.04 16.26
CA SER A 83 -11.74 -10.10 16.57
C SER A 83 -12.07 -9.20 15.37
N PHE A 84 -11.07 -8.62 14.72
CA PHE A 84 -11.28 -7.81 13.51
C PHE A 84 -11.84 -8.65 12.35
N LYS A 85 -11.36 -9.88 12.16
CA LYS A 85 -11.89 -10.78 11.12
C LYS A 85 -13.37 -11.09 11.35
N ARG A 86 -13.77 -11.39 12.58
CA ARG A 86 -15.17 -11.63 12.94
C ARG A 86 -16.04 -10.40 12.73
N ARG A 87 -15.61 -9.22 13.15
CA ARG A 87 -16.34 -7.96 12.93
C ARG A 87 -16.52 -7.64 11.45
N ARG A 88 -15.48 -7.86 10.63
CA ARG A 88 -15.56 -7.66 9.17
C ARG A 88 -16.52 -8.64 8.51
N ALA A 89 -16.54 -9.89 8.94
CA ALA A 89 -17.49 -10.89 8.45
C ALA A 89 -18.96 -10.54 8.78
N GLN A 90 -19.18 -9.75 9.84
CA GLN A 90 -20.50 -9.24 10.24
C GLN A 90 -20.83 -7.89 9.58
N GLY A 91 -20.01 -7.39 8.66
CA GLY A 91 -20.19 -6.06 8.07
C GLY A 91 -19.80 -4.88 9.00
N LEU A 92 -19.37 -5.16 10.24
CA LEU A 92 -18.99 -4.17 11.25
C LEU A 92 -17.50 -3.80 11.15
N GLY A 93 -16.95 -3.72 9.94
CA GLY A 93 -15.57 -3.35 9.69
C GLY A 93 -15.30 -1.89 10.13
N ILE A 94 -14.07 -1.64 10.63
CA ILE A 94 -13.62 -0.27 10.87
C ILE A 94 -13.14 0.27 9.51
N TYR A 95 -13.86 1.25 8.99
CA TYR A 95 -13.51 1.93 7.76
C TYR A 95 -13.02 3.34 8.09
N PRO A 96 -11.74 3.66 7.87
CA PRO A 96 -11.25 5.00 8.15
C PRO A 96 -11.92 6.01 7.22
N SER A 97 -12.62 6.99 7.81
CA SER A 97 -13.24 8.10 7.08
C SER A 97 -12.39 9.37 7.11
N TRP A 98 -11.49 9.51 8.07
CA TRP A 98 -10.71 10.72 8.34
C TRP A 98 -9.82 11.21 7.17
N ALA A 99 -9.62 10.41 6.15
CA ALA A 99 -8.87 10.76 4.95
C ALA A 99 -9.70 10.59 3.67
N LEU A 100 -11.04 10.58 3.79
CA LEU A 100 -11.94 10.42 2.67
C LEU A 100 -12.68 11.74 2.41
N LEU A 101 -12.44 12.34 1.26
CA LEU A 101 -13.08 13.58 0.85
C LEU A 101 -14.61 13.40 0.78
N GLY A 102 -15.36 14.35 1.32
CA GLY A 102 -16.81 14.33 1.28
C GLY A 102 -17.50 13.47 2.34
N TYR A 103 -16.74 12.81 3.23
CA TYR A 103 -17.33 12.04 4.31
C TYR A 103 -16.71 12.36 5.66
N ARG A 104 -17.56 12.41 6.67
CA ARG A 104 -17.19 12.53 8.09
C ARG A 104 -17.95 11.48 8.90
N LEU A 105 -17.46 11.14 10.08
CA LEU A 105 -18.22 10.35 11.05
C LEU A 105 -18.89 11.30 12.03
N ASP A 106 -20.17 11.04 12.30
CA ASP A 106 -20.90 11.68 13.41
C ASP A 106 -20.46 11.09 14.77
N ASP A 107 -21.03 11.61 15.86
CA ASP A 107 -20.74 11.16 17.23
C ASP A 107 -21.13 9.68 17.45
N GLU A 108 -22.11 9.17 16.71
CA GLU A 108 -22.58 7.79 16.72
C GLU A 108 -21.76 6.87 15.79
N LYS A 109 -20.76 7.41 15.08
CA LYS A 109 -19.90 6.73 14.08
C LYS A 109 -20.64 6.32 12.80
N ASN A 110 -21.75 6.97 12.49
CA ASN A 110 -22.37 6.86 11.18
C ASN A 110 -21.66 7.77 10.19
N TRP A 111 -21.74 7.43 8.91
CA TRP A 111 -21.15 8.21 7.84
C TRP A 111 -22.08 9.34 7.43
N GLU A 112 -21.59 10.56 7.52
CA GLU A 112 -22.27 11.78 7.11
C GLU A 112 -21.55 12.39 5.88
N ILE A 113 -22.34 12.92 4.93
CA ILE A 113 -21.81 13.61 3.75
C ILE A 113 -21.54 15.06 4.14
N VAL A 114 -20.33 15.53 3.79
CA VAL A 114 -19.94 16.95 3.86
C VAL A 114 -20.12 17.52 2.45
N GLU A 115 -21.20 18.27 2.23
CA GLU A 115 -21.64 18.67 0.89
C GLU A 115 -20.58 19.45 0.11
N ASP A 116 -19.88 20.40 0.74
CA ASP A 116 -18.83 21.20 0.08
C ASP A 116 -17.70 20.31 -0.47
N GLU A 117 -17.34 19.26 0.29
CA GLU A 117 -16.31 18.29 -0.13
C GLU A 117 -16.88 17.27 -1.14
N ALA A 118 -18.15 16.88 -0.97
CA ALA A 118 -18.84 15.97 -1.87
C ALA A 118 -19.00 16.55 -3.27
N ASP A 119 -19.21 17.85 -3.38
CA ASP A 119 -19.28 18.54 -4.67
C ASP A 119 -17.96 18.50 -5.44
N ILE A 120 -16.84 18.51 -4.74
CA ILE A 120 -15.53 18.31 -5.38
C ILE A 120 -15.44 16.89 -5.95
N VAL A 121 -15.92 15.88 -5.21
CA VAL A 121 -15.94 14.49 -5.69
C VAL A 121 -16.86 14.34 -6.91
N ARG A 122 -18.06 14.89 -6.86
CA ARG A 122 -19.02 14.91 -8.00
C ARG A 122 -18.39 15.57 -9.24
N THR A 123 -17.72 16.70 -9.06
CA THR A 123 -17.01 17.41 -10.13
C THR A 123 -15.90 16.55 -10.75
N ILE A 124 -15.11 15.86 -9.93
CA ILE A 124 -14.05 14.95 -10.41
C ILE A 124 -14.65 13.83 -11.29
N TYR A 125 -15.77 13.24 -10.84
CA TYR A 125 -16.43 12.17 -11.62
C TYR A 125 -17.04 12.70 -12.90
N SER A 126 -17.77 13.83 -12.86
CA SER A 126 -18.35 14.46 -14.05
C SER A 126 -17.28 14.74 -15.11
N LEU A 127 -16.22 15.46 -14.75
CA LEU A 127 -15.12 15.75 -15.67
C LEU A 127 -14.46 14.48 -16.23
N TYR A 128 -14.32 13.44 -15.41
CA TYR A 128 -13.71 12.19 -15.87
C TYR A 128 -14.61 11.43 -16.84
N LEU A 129 -15.92 11.43 -16.63
CA LEU A 129 -16.93 10.83 -17.52
C LEU A 129 -17.04 11.61 -18.83
N ASP A 130 -16.89 12.95 -18.79
CA ASP A 130 -16.81 13.82 -19.97
C ASP A 130 -15.52 13.64 -20.79
N GLY A 131 -14.62 12.76 -20.34
CA GLY A 131 -13.44 12.38 -21.11
C GLY A 131 -12.14 13.05 -20.69
N TYR A 132 -12.14 13.96 -19.71
CA TYR A 132 -10.89 14.59 -19.23
C TYR A 132 -9.94 13.58 -18.61
N SER A 133 -8.65 13.81 -18.74
CA SER A 133 -7.62 12.96 -18.11
C SER A 133 -7.46 13.30 -16.63
N SER A 134 -7.04 12.34 -15.82
CA SER A 134 -6.76 12.58 -14.39
C SER A 134 -5.69 13.64 -14.13
N THR A 135 -4.77 13.84 -15.07
CA THR A 135 -3.76 14.92 -15.01
C THR A 135 -4.43 16.28 -15.22
N HIS A 136 -5.28 16.40 -16.27
CA HIS A 136 -5.97 17.64 -16.55
C HIS A 136 -6.94 18.05 -15.43
N ILE A 137 -7.65 17.08 -14.85
CA ILE A 137 -8.52 17.31 -13.68
C ILE A 137 -7.70 17.81 -12.48
N ALA A 138 -6.55 17.20 -12.21
CA ALA A 138 -5.67 17.65 -11.14
C ALA A 138 -5.17 19.08 -11.34
N ASP A 139 -4.81 19.44 -12.57
CA ASP A 139 -4.36 20.78 -12.94
C ASP A 139 -5.52 21.82 -12.78
N LEU A 140 -6.73 21.47 -13.17
CA LEU A 140 -7.90 22.32 -12.99
C LEU A 140 -8.18 22.58 -11.50
N LEU A 141 -8.23 21.53 -10.68
CA LEU A 141 -8.46 21.65 -9.23
C LEU A 141 -7.38 22.51 -8.56
N THR A 142 -6.11 22.33 -8.96
CA THR A 142 -4.98 23.11 -8.45
C THR A 142 -5.11 24.59 -8.82
N LYS A 143 -5.44 24.88 -10.08
CA LYS A 143 -5.63 26.26 -10.57
C LYS A 143 -6.84 26.94 -9.93
N SER A 144 -7.88 26.18 -9.60
CA SER A 144 -9.06 26.68 -8.88
C SER A 144 -8.83 26.91 -7.39
N GLY A 145 -7.62 26.60 -6.87
CA GLY A 145 -7.28 26.79 -5.46
C GLY A 145 -8.01 25.86 -4.50
N ILE A 146 -8.60 24.76 -5.01
CA ILE A 146 -9.33 23.80 -4.20
C ILE A 146 -8.33 22.95 -3.40
N PRO A 147 -8.39 22.90 -2.04
CA PRO A 147 -7.46 22.12 -1.25
C PRO A 147 -7.73 20.62 -1.38
N THR A 148 -6.67 19.81 -1.24
CA THR A 148 -6.80 18.35 -1.12
C THR A 148 -7.31 17.97 0.27
N VAL A 149 -7.74 16.69 0.46
CA VAL A 149 -8.12 16.13 1.78
C VAL A 149 -7.09 16.42 2.88
N LYS A 150 -5.81 16.53 2.53
CA LYS A 150 -4.70 16.82 3.46
C LYS A 150 -4.40 18.30 3.60
N GLY A 151 -5.24 19.18 3.05
CA GLY A 151 -5.02 20.63 3.06
C GLY A 151 -3.90 21.12 2.13
N LEU A 152 -3.41 20.26 1.22
CA LEU A 152 -2.39 20.67 0.24
C LEU A 152 -3.06 21.43 -0.91
N SER A 153 -2.39 22.46 -1.42
CA SER A 153 -2.88 23.27 -2.55
C SER A 153 -2.66 22.63 -3.93
N ILE A 154 -1.87 21.55 -4.02
CA ILE A 154 -1.51 20.92 -5.28
C ILE A 154 -2.14 19.54 -5.37
N TRP A 155 -2.94 19.33 -6.41
CA TRP A 155 -3.49 18.03 -6.76
C TRP A 155 -2.53 17.26 -7.67
N SER A 156 -2.45 15.95 -7.45
CA SER A 156 -1.74 15.03 -8.33
C SER A 156 -2.71 14.15 -9.11
N SER A 157 -2.32 13.72 -10.30
CA SER A 157 -3.06 12.70 -11.06
C SER A 157 -3.31 11.42 -10.23
N GLY A 158 -2.37 11.09 -9.33
CA GLY A 158 -2.50 9.97 -8.40
C GLY A 158 -3.62 10.15 -7.39
N SER A 159 -3.81 11.37 -6.86
CA SER A 159 -4.89 11.71 -5.93
C SER A 159 -6.25 11.58 -6.60
N VAL A 160 -6.40 12.13 -7.81
CA VAL A 160 -7.63 12.01 -8.62
C VAL A 160 -7.93 10.55 -8.94
N LEU A 161 -6.94 9.76 -9.39
CA LEU A 161 -7.13 8.33 -9.63
C LEU A 161 -7.44 7.55 -8.35
N GLY A 162 -6.95 7.99 -7.20
CA GLY A 162 -7.29 7.43 -5.89
C GLY A 162 -8.78 7.58 -5.59
N ILE A 163 -9.35 8.76 -5.81
CA ILE A 163 -10.79 9.05 -5.67
C ILE A 163 -11.59 8.18 -6.64
N LEU A 164 -11.27 8.23 -7.94
CA LEU A 164 -11.99 7.47 -8.97
C LEU A 164 -11.98 5.95 -8.75
N LYS A 165 -10.99 5.40 -8.04
CA LYS A 165 -10.89 3.95 -7.75
C LYS A 165 -11.64 3.50 -6.51
N ASN A 166 -11.94 4.43 -5.63
CA ASN A 166 -12.41 4.09 -4.30
C ASN A 166 -13.92 3.78 -4.33
N GLU A 167 -14.26 2.55 -4.03
CA GLU A 167 -15.65 2.07 -3.98
C GLU A 167 -16.51 2.75 -2.90
N LYS A 168 -15.88 3.40 -1.94
CA LYS A 168 -16.62 4.10 -0.90
C LYS A 168 -17.47 5.25 -1.42
N PHE A 169 -17.08 5.86 -2.55
CA PHE A 169 -17.86 6.94 -3.13
C PHE A 169 -19.20 6.49 -3.72
N CYS A 170 -19.35 5.21 -4.07
CA CYS A 170 -20.63 4.63 -4.48
C CYS A 170 -21.37 3.90 -3.34
N GLY A 171 -21.00 4.16 -2.08
CA GLY A 171 -21.66 3.59 -0.92
C GLY A 171 -21.20 2.20 -0.51
N ASP A 172 -20.34 1.55 -1.27
CA ASP A 172 -19.80 0.23 -0.97
C ASP A 172 -18.55 0.31 -0.10
N ALA A 173 -18.18 -0.79 0.55
CA ALA A 173 -16.98 -0.83 1.36
C ALA A 173 -16.23 -2.16 1.22
N LEU A 174 -14.94 -2.09 0.86
CA LEU A 174 -14.04 -3.24 0.78
C LEU A 174 -13.00 -3.19 1.90
N CYS A 175 -13.02 -4.21 2.76
CA CYS A 175 -12.06 -4.41 3.82
C CYS A 175 -10.94 -5.37 3.41
N GLN A 176 -9.85 -5.35 4.17
CA GLN A 176 -8.70 -6.24 4.02
C GLN A 176 -7.96 -6.04 2.68
N LYS A 177 -7.84 -4.77 2.22
CA LYS A 177 -7.07 -4.43 1.01
C LYS A 177 -5.56 -4.65 1.18
N THR A 178 -5.09 -4.65 2.42
CA THR A 178 -3.69 -4.90 2.79
C THR A 178 -3.60 -5.92 3.92
N VAL A 179 -2.48 -6.64 3.99
CA VAL A 179 -2.17 -7.63 5.03
C VAL A 179 -0.80 -7.32 5.62
N THR A 180 -0.70 -7.34 6.94
CA THR A 180 0.59 -7.25 7.63
C THR A 180 1.20 -8.65 7.71
N ILE A 181 2.30 -8.87 6.97
CA ILE A 181 2.98 -10.17 6.87
C ILE A 181 3.96 -10.42 8.01
N ASP A 182 4.54 -9.37 8.56
CA ASP A 182 5.53 -9.49 9.61
C ASP A 182 5.08 -8.70 10.84
N PHE A 183 5.04 -9.42 11.97
CA PHE A 183 4.62 -8.86 13.24
C PHE A 183 5.66 -7.87 13.83
N PHE A 184 6.94 -8.13 13.60
CA PHE A 184 8.02 -7.31 14.19
C PHE A 184 8.23 -6.01 13.41
N THR A 185 8.28 -6.08 12.10
CA THR A 185 8.52 -4.91 11.23
C THR A 185 7.24 -4.18 10.85
N HIS A 186 6.06 -4.71 11.19
CA HIS A 186 4.75 -4.22 10.79
C HIS A 186 4.63 -4.00 9.27
N LYS A 187 5.42 -4.74 8.48
CA LYS A 187 5.42 -4.63 7.03
C LYS A 187 4.09 -5.06 6.45
N SER A 188 3.42 -4.11 5.81
CA SER A 188 2.13 -4.32 5.15
C SER A 188 2.30 -4.46 3.64
N VAL A 189 1.62 -5.42 3.05
CA VAL A 189 1.58 -5.65 1.60
C VAL A 189 0.15 -5.64 1.09
N LYS A 190 0.00 -5.40 -0.21
CA LYS A 190 -1.32 -5.48 -0.85
C LYS A 190 -1.85 -6.91 -0.76
N ASN A 191 -3.10 -7.05 -0.35
CA ASN A 191 -3.77 -8.35 -0.29
C ASN A 191 -4.18 -8.80 -1.72
N ASN A 192 -3.39 -9.70 -2.27
CA ASN A 192 -3.66 -10.33 -3.56
C ASN A 192 -4.15 -11.79 -3.38
N GLY A 193 -5.06 -12.02 -2.41
CA GLY A 193 -5.57 -13.35 -2.09
C GLY A 193 -4.84 -14.04 -0.93
N ILE A 194 -3.97 -13.33 -0.18
CA ILE A 194 -3.29 -13.86 1.02
C ILE A 194 -4.30 -14.11 2.13
N GLU A 195 -5.22 -13.19 2.31
CA GLU A 195 -6.32 -13.26 3.30
C GLU A 195 -7.65 -12.97 2.64
N PRO A 196 -8.78 -13.50 3.17
CA PRO A 196 -10.12 -13.17 2.67
C PRO A 196 -10.38 -11.65 2.71
N GLN A 197 -10.94 -11.12 1.62
CA GLN A 197 -11.45 -9.74 1.58
C GLN A 197 -12.95 -9.76 1.88
N TYR A 198 -13.42 -8.71 2.55
CA TYR A 198 -14.84 -8.58 2.90
C TYR A 198 -15.41 -7.37 2.18
N PHE A 199 -16.42 -7.62 1.35
CA PHE A 199 -17.14 -6.59 0.62
C PHE A 199 -18.52 -6.40 1.24
N VAL A 200 -18.88 -5.16 1.52
CA VAL A 200 -20.19 -4.76 2.02
C VAL A 200 -20.80 -3.81 1.03
N GLU A 201 -21.90 -4.22 0.43
CA GLU A 201 -22.66 -3.40 -0.49
C GLU A 201 -23.62 -2.48 0.27
N GLY A 202 -23.75 -1.23 -0.16
CA GLY A 202 -24.65 -0.27 0.48
C GLY A 202 -24.30 0.03 1.94
N HIS A 203 -23.02 0.06 2.28
CA HIS A 203 -22.56 0.30 3.66
C HIS A 203 -22.92 1.70 4.18
N HIS A 204 -22.97 2.71 3.32
CA HIS A 204 -23.23 4.10 3.69
C HIS A 204 -23.89 4.87 2.53
N ILE A 205 -24.35 6.07 2.78
CA ILE A 205 -24.98 6.93 1.77
C ILE A 205 -23.95 7.27 0.68
N PRO A 206 -24.23 6.99 -0.60
CA PRO A 206 -23.30 7.26 -1.70
C PRO A 206 -23.25 8.75 -2.05
N ILE A 207 -22.06 9.26 -2.41
CA ILE A 207 -21.88 10.59 -3.06
C ILE A 207 -22.09 10.47 -4.58
N ILE A 208 -21.68 9.34 -5.16
CA ILE A 208 -21.76 9.05 -6.60
C ILE A 208 -22.63 7.82 -6.81
N GLU A 209 -23.47 7.86 -7.82
CA GLU A 209 -24.25 6.69 -8.21
C GLU A 209 -23.36 5.52 -8.65
N LYS A 210 -23.80 4.30 -8.34
CA LYS A 210 -23.05 3.08 -8.64
C LYS A 210 -22.81 2.90 -10.15
N THR A 211 -23.76 3.34 -10.98
CA THR A 211 -23.65 3.37 -12.44
C THR A 211 -22.48 4.22 -12.91
N ASP A 212 -22.35 5.43 -12.40
CA ASP A 212 -21.27 6.36 -12.75
C ASP A 212 -19.91 5.86 -12.27
N TRP A 213 -19.88 5.30 -11.07
CA TRP A 213 -18.67 4.66 -10.55
C TRP A 213 -18.21 3.49 -11.44
N LEU A 214 -19.14 2.61 -11.86
CA LEU A 214 -18.85 1.50 -12.78
C LEU A 214 -18.34 1.99 -14.12
N LEU A 215 -18.99 3.00 -14.70
CA LEU A 215 -18.58 3.61 -15.96
C LEU A 215 -17.17 4.22 -15.86
N ALA A 216 -16.88 4.92 -14.76
CA ALA A 216 -15.53 5.43 -14.49
C ALA A 216 -14.48 4.30 -14.39
N GLN A 217 -14.83 3.14 -13.80
CA GLN A 217 -13.93 1.97 -13.77
C GLN A 217 -13.70 1.40 -15.18
N GLN A 218 -14.73 1.33 -16.01
CA GLN A 218 -14.61 0.88 -17.41
C GLN A 218 -13.67 1.80 -18.21
N ILE A 219 -13.93 3.10 -18.21
CA ILE A 219 -13.07 4.10 -18.90
C ILE A 219 -11.62 3.98 -18.42
N ARG A 220 -11.40 3.80 -17.13
CA ARG A 220 -10.06 3.63 -16.55
C ARG A 220 -9.36 2.36 -17.05
N LYS A 221 -10.08 1.23 -17.17
CA LYS A 221 -9.55 -0.02 -17.73
C LYS A 221 -9.16 0.17 -19.20
N GLU A 222 -10.02 0.79 -20.00
CA GLU A 222 -9.78 1.07 -21.42
C GLU A 222 -8.57 2.00 -21.63
N ARG A 223 -8.48 3.09 -20.86
CA ARG A 223 -7.33 4.01 -20.93
C ARG A 223 -6.02 3.33 -20.53
N ARG A 224 -6.07 2.42 -19.55
CA ARG A 224 -4.89 1.62 -19.17
C ARG A 224 -4.49 0.64 -20.27
N TYR A 225 -5.46 0.03 -20.94
CA TYR A 225 -5.23 -0.86 -22.07
C TYR A 225 -4.60 -0.11 -23.25
N ARG A 226 -5.18 1.03 -23.66
CA ARG A 226 -4.62 1.91 -24.72
C ARG A 226 -3.19 2.34 -24.39
N LYS A 227 -2.90 2.74 -23.15
CA LYS A 227 -1.54 3.12 -22.74
C LYS A 227 -0.55 1.94 -22.82
N ARG A 228 -0.97 0.73 -22.47
CA ARG A 228 -0.17 -0.48 -22.66
C ARG A 228 0.07 -0.78 -24.14
N ARG A 229 -0.95 -0.62 -24.97
CA ARG A 229 -0.85 -0.81 -26.42
C ARG A 229 0.06 0.24 -27.10
N SER A 230 0.06 1.49 -26.62
CA SER A 230 0.96 2.55 -27.12
C SER A 230 2.42 2.41 -26.67
N THR A 231 2.70 1.58 -25.66
CA THR A 231 4.07 1.22 -25.26
C THR A 231 4.61 0.02 -26.03
N HIS A 232 3.86 -0.49 -27.02
CA HIS A 232 4.34 -1.54 -27.89
C HIS A 232 5.62 -1.08 -28.59
N ARG A 233 6.57 -1.97 -28.62
CA ARG A 233 7.88 -1.74 -29.24
C ARG A 233 7.66 -1.36 -30.69
N LYS A 234 8.35 -0.31 -31.13
CA LYS A 234 8.29 0.09 -32.54
C LYS A 234 8.74 -1.09 -33.41
N PRO A 235 8.10 -1.31 -34.58
CA PRO A 235 8.54 -2.34 -35.51
C PRO A 235 10.00 -2.12 -35.86
N ARG A 236 10.77 -3.19 -35.93
CA ARG A 236 12.20 -3.15 -36.23
C ARG A 236 12.49 -4.03 -37.44
N ILE A 237 13.24 -3.51 -38.37
CA ILE A 237 13.76 -4.31 -39.51
C ILE A 237 15.09 -4.92 -39.08
N VAL A 238 15.24 -6.21 -39.27
CA VAL A 238 16.48 -6.93 -39.02
C VAL A 238 17.46 -6.59 -40.16
N VAL A 239 18.56 -5.90 -39.81
CA VAL A 239 19.55 -5.42 -40.82
C VAL A 239 20.74 -6.33 -40.99
N LYS A 240 20.92 -7.36 -40.14
CA LYS A 240 22.08 -8.29 -40.21
C LYS A 240 21.65 -9.72 -39.86
N GLY A 241 22.39 -10.70 -40.38
CA GLY A 241 22.18 -12.13 -40.13
C GLY A 241 21.23 -12.80 -41.11
N VAL A 242 20.85 -14.06 -40.82
CA VAL A 242 20.02 -14.91 -41.69
C VAL A 242 18.63 -14.33 -41.93
N LEU A 243 18.12 -13.52 -40.96
CA LEU A 243 16.82 -12.87 -41.05
C LEU A 243 16.90 -11.39 -41.50
N SER A 244 17.99 -11.00 -42.17
CA SER A 244 18.14 -9.65 -42.72
C SER A 244 17.04 -9.39 -43.76
N GLY A 245 16.33 -8.26 -43.60
CA GLY A 245 15.17 -7.91 -44.43
C GLY A 245 13.80 -8.23 -43.79
N PHE A 246 13.79 -9.04 -42.76
CA PHE A 246 12.55 -9.34 -42.03
C PHE A 246 12.17 -8.21 -41.05
N MET A 247 10.86 -7.99 -40.84
CA MET A 247 10.36 -7.06 -39.85
C MET A 247 9.88 -7.82 -38.63
N ILE A 248 10.32 -7.37 -37.43
CA ILE A 248 9.87 -7.91 -36.15
C ILE A 248 8.63 -7.13 -35.73
N VAL A 249 7.51 -7.84 -35.53
CA VAL A 249 6.22 -7.30 -35.06
C VAL A 249 5.82 -7.97 -33.75
N ASP A 250 5.03 -7.27 -32.93
CA ASP A 250 4.51 -7.81 -31.67
C ASP A 250 3.32 -8.75 -31.99
N PRO A 251 3.30 -10.01 -31.50
CA PRO A 251 2.21 -10.95 -31.74
C PRO A 251 0.81 -10.47 -31.27
N SER A 252 0.76 -9.45 -30.42
CA SER A 252 -0.49 -8.87 -29.93
C SER A 252 -1.08 -7.80 -30.87
N TRP A 253 -0.42 -7.48 -31.97
CA TRP A 253 -0.94 -6.52 -32.94
C TRP A 253 -2.02 -7.18 -33.82
N ASP A 254 -3.07 -6.43 -34.13
CA ASP A 254 -4.08 -6.87 -35.09
C ASP A 254 -3.56 -6.73 -36.54
N GLU A 255 -4.18 -7.47 -37.45
CA GLU A 255 -3.80 -7.49 -38.87
C GLU A 255 -3.88 -6.08 -39.50
N GLU A 256 -4.94 -5.30 -39.20
CA GLU A 256 -5.12 -3.95 -39.73
C GLU A 256 -3.97 -3.01 -39.27
N TYR A 257 -3.48 -3.16 -38.06
CA TYR A 257 -2.34 -2.38 -37.57
C TYR A 257 -1.03 -2.76 -38.25
N VAL A 258 -0.83 -4.06 -38.52
CA VAL A 258 0.36 -4.58 -39.24
C VAL A 258 0.34 -4.07 -40.68
N ASP A 259 -0.77 -4.14 -41.39
CA ASP A 259 -0.91 -3.66 -42.77
C ASP A 259 -0.64 -2.15 -42.89
N ASN A 260 -1.18 -1.35 -41.99
CA ASN A 260 -0.91 0.09 -41.95
C ASN A 260 0.58 0.40 -41.68
N LEU A 261 1.26 -0.43 -40.89
CA LEU A 261 2.71 -0.33 -40.67
C LEU A 261 3.52 -0.69 -41.91
N LEU A 262 3.16 -1.76 -42.61
CA LEU A 262 3.81 -2.18 -43.83
C LEU A 262 3.71 -1.08 -44.93
N ILE A 263 2.54 -0.48 -45.07
CA ILE A 263 2.33 0.67 -45.97
C ILE A 263 3.25 1.84 -45.59
N SER A 264 3.33 2.16 -44.28
CA SER A 264 4.13 3.28 -43.79
C SER A 264 5.65 3.07 -43.94
N VAL A 265 6.10 1.83 -43.85
CA VAL A 265 7.53 1.46 -44.02
C VAL A 265 7.93 1.52 -45.47
N ASN A 266 7.06 1.09 -46.40
CA ASN A 266 7.35 1.12 -47.84
C ASN A 266 7.38 2.55 -48.42
N GLN A 267 6.83 3.54 -47.70
CA GLN A 267 6.83 4.94 -48.09
C GLN A 267 8.01 5.77 -47.54
N LYS A 268 8.92 5.19 -46.73
CA LYS A 268 10.07 5.90 -46.15
C LYS A 268 11.38 5.48 -46.75
N PRO A 269 12.34 6.43 -47.02
CA PRO A 269 13.69 6.11 -47.39
C PRO A 269 14.43 5.39 -46.25
N GLU A 270 15.42 4.59 -46.59
CA GLU A 270 16.17 3.65 -45.74
C GLU A 270 16.38 4.10 -44.28
N PRO A 271 15.99 3.26 -43.30
CA PRO A 271 16.25 3.56 -41.89
C PRO A 271 17.73 3.33 -41.53
N ALA A 272 18.24 4.22 -40.67
CA ALA A 272 19.58 4.09 -40.10
C ALA A 272 19.74 2.77 -39.31
N PRO A 273 20.97 2.17 -39.30
CA PRO A 273 21.19 0.85 -38.71
C PRO A 273 20.94 0.83 -37.21
N ALA A 274 20.00 -0.04 -36.77
CA ALA A 274 19.72 -0.29 -35.35
C ALA A 274 20.37 -1.61 -34.92
N VAL A 275 21.00 -1.61 -33.77
CA VAL A 275 21.58 -2.80 -33.12
C VAL A 275 20.44 -3.71 -32.67
N ALA A 276 20.44 -4.97 -33.11
CA ALA A 276 19.44 -5.97 -32.72
C ALA A 276 19.81 -6.59 -31.36
N GLU A 277 18.91 -6.47 -30.39
CA GLU A 277 18.89 -7.34 -29.22
C GLU A 277 17.90 -8.49 -29.50
N GLU A 278 18.32 -9.72 -29.27
CA GLU A 278 17.51 -10.93 -29.44
C GLU A 278 16.44 -10.99 -28.33
N ASP A 279 15.18 -10.90 -28.74
CA ASP A 279 14.02 -11.07 -27.85
C ASP A 279 13.11 -12.18 -28.42
N GLU A 280 12.94 -13.27 -27.69
CA GLU A 280 12.26 -14.51 -28.08
C GLU A 280 10.75 -14.41 -28.37
N ASN A 281 10.14 -13.20 -28.30
CA ASN A 281 8.69 -13.02 -28.31
C ASN A 281 8.11 -12.30 -29.54
N PHE A 282 8.79 -12.35 -30.70
CA PHE A 282 8.34 -11.67 -31.91
C PHE A 282 8.14 -12.60 -33.10
N ILE A 283 7.08 -12.35 -33.86
CA ILE A 283 6.85 -12.99 -35.18
C ILE A 283 7.73 -12.26 -36.22
N VAL A 284 8.40 -13.01 -37.07
CA VAL A 284 9.24 -12.48 -38.16
C VAL A 284 8.45 -12.59 -39.45
N ILE A 285 8.24 -11.46 -40.14
CA ILE A 285 7.53 -11.38 -41.42
C ILE A 285 8.54 -11.02 -42.51
N GLU A 286 8.56 -11.78 -43.61
CA GLU A 286 9.43 -11.54 -44.78
C GLU A 286 8.93 -10.29 -45.52
N LYS A 287 9.85 -9.48 -45.99
CA LYS A 287 9.54 -8.29 -46.78
C LYS A 287 9.54 -8.70 -48.27
N GLU A 288 8.35 -8.65 -48.92
CA GLU A 288 8.23 -8.75 -50.38
C GLU A 288 8.75 -7.50 -51.10
#